data_33ff877d7227e586124a549d658dbc7c
#
_entry.id   33ff877d7227e586124a549d658dbc7c
#
_cell.length_a   1.000
_cell.length_b   1.000
_cell.length_c   1.000
_cell.angle_alpha   90.00
_cell.angle_beta   90.00
_cell.angle_gamma   90.00
#
_symmetry.space_group_name_H-M   'P 1'
#
loop_
_entity.id
_entity.type
_entity.pdbx_description
1 polymer ?
#
loop_
_entity_poly.entity_id
_entity_poly.type
_entity_poly.pdbx_seq_one_letter_code
_entity_poly.pdbx_strand_id
1 'polypeptide(L)'
;MKIVLTHTEEFPFECYEGNLANGEYAGAYLVKFKDCAHPELMFVTESQEFEDCCALENGSNIVERDQADEIEAWEPVDACEIASGEHYMPALTRPELLLLKTCLKRGGFNLPLEWRGMAKQLFARFDRDLQGEIQLATDARKSN
;
A
#
# COMPACT_ATOMS: atom_id res chain seq x y z
N MET A 1 -13.22 9.76 6.00
CA MET A 1 -12.44 9.92 4.75
C MET A 1 -13.27 9.45 3.57
N LYS A 2 -13.31 10.25 2.51
CA LYS A 2 -13.97 9.86 1.25
C LYS A 2 -12.91 9.56 0.19
N ILE A 3 -12.80 8.31 -0.22
CA ILE A 3 -11.92 7.91 -1.31
C ILE A 3 -12.72 7.99 -2.62
N VAL A 4 -12.22 8.78 -3.56
CA VAL A 4 -12.86 8.94 -4.88
C VAL A 4 -11.96 8.30 -5.92
N LEU A 5 -12.49 7.31 -6.65
CA LEU A 5 -11.82 6.67 -7.77
C LEU A 5 -12.39 7.22 -9.07
N THR A 6 -11.57 7.88 -9.86
CA THR A 6 -12.02 8.61 -11.05
C THR A 6 -12.02 7.78 -12.33
N HIS A 7 -11.26 6.71 -12.37
CA HIS A 7 -11.15 5.85 -13.55
C HIS A 7 -12.11 4.68 -13.47
N THR A 8 -13.06 4.62 -14.39
CA THR A 8 -14.03 3.53 -14.50
C THR A 8 -13.86 2.71 -15.79
N GLU A 9 -12.94 3.14 -16.67
CA GLU A 9 -12.55 2.39 -17.85
C GLU A 9 -11.69 1.18 -17.47
N GLU A 10 -11.51 0.28 -18.40
CA GLU A 10 -10.68 -0.91 -18.20
C GLU A 10 -9.25 -0.52 -17.83
N PHE A 11 -8.68 -1.16 -16.82
CA PHE A 11 -7.29 -0.94 -16.43
C PHE A 11 -6.34 -1.34 -17.57
N PRO A 12 -5.32 -0.51 -17.88
CA PRO A 12 -4.48 -0.71 -19.06
C PRO A 12 -3.37 -1.74 -18.84
N PHE A 13 -3.72 -3.00 -18.68
CA PHE A 13 -2.75 -4.09 -18.51
C PHE A 13 -1.78 -4.26 -19.67
N GLU A 14 -2.19 -3.88 -20.90
CA GLU A 14 -1.41 -4.02 -22.12
C GLU A 14 -0.40 -2.90 -22.33
N CYS A 15 -0.40 -1.89 -21.46
CA CYS A 15 0.43 -0.70 -21.60
C CYS A 15 1.64 -0.67 -20.66
N TYR A 16 2.12 -1.84 -20.24
CA TYR A 16 3.20 -1.95 -19.25
C TYR A 16 4.47 -1.16 -19.63
N GLU A 17 4.92 -1.25 -20.87
CA GLU A 17 6.09 -0.51 -21.36
C GLU A 17 5.76 0.91 -21.86
N GLY A 18 4.48 1.24 -21.95
CA GLY A 18 3.99 2.55 -22.38
C GLY A 18 3.81 3.51 -21.23
N ASN A 19 2.57 3.87 -20.96
CA ASN A 19 2.19 4.89 -19.98
C ASN A 19 2.69 4.60 -18.56
N LEU A 20 2.72 3.34 -18.17
CA LEU A 20 3.17 2.96 -16.83
C LEU A 20 4.68 3.14 -16.68
N ALA A 21 5.46 2.76 -17.69
CA ALA A 21 6.91 2.85 -17.66
C ALA A 21 7.41 4.29 -17.81
N ASN A 22 6.63 5.16 -18.44
CA ASN A 22 7.00 6.56 -18.67
C ASN A 22 6.69 7.49 -17.49
N GLY A 23 6.26 6.93 -16.36
CA GLY A 23 5.98 7.73 -15.17
C GLY A 23 4.67 8.49 -15.21
N GLU A 24 3.81 8.23 -16.17
CA GLU A 24 2.47 8.81 -16.23
C GLU A 24 1.61 8.31 -15.05
N TYR A 25 1.93 7.12 -14.57
CA TYR A 25 1.31 6.55 -13.38
C TYR A 25 2.39 6.04 -12.43
N ALA A 26 2.13 6.15 -11.16
CA ALA A 26 3.12 5.95 -10.09
C ALA A 26 3.46 4.49 -9.74
N GLY A 27 3.07 3.53 -10.54
CA GLY A 27 3.35 2.11 -10.28
C GLY A 27 2.53 1.50 -9.14
N ALA A 28 1.69 2.27 -8.48
CA ALA A 28 0.73 1.82 -7.47
C ALA A 28 -0.64 2.40 -7.75
N TYR A 29 -1.68 1.62 -7.40
CA TYR A 29 -3.06 1.98 -7.68
C TYR A 29 -3.96 1.60 -6.51
N LEU A 30 -4.96 2.45 -6.24
CA LEU A 30 -6.13 2.04 -5.50
C LEU A 30 -7.08 1.38 -6.48
N VAL A 31 -7.49 0.16 -6.18
CA VAL A 31 -8.34 -0.65 -7.06
C VAL A 31 -9.55 -1.13 -6.28
N LYS A 32 -10.73 -0.80 -6.77
CA LYS A 32 -11.97 -1.32 -6.22
C LYS A 32 -12.48 -2.46 -7.09
N PHE A 33 -12.55 -3.64 -6.51
CA PHE A 33 -13.15 -4.81 -7.14
C PHE A 33 -14.67 -4.80 -6.96
N LYS A 34 -15.40 -5.38 -7.91
CA LYS A 34 -16.87 -5.40 -7.89
C LYS A 34 -17.44 -6.10 -6.67
N ASP A 35 -16.74 -7.12 -6.16
CA ASP A 35 -17.19 -7.90 -5.02
C ASP A 35 -16.70 -7.38 -3.67
N CYS A 36 -15.92 -6.30 -3.66
CA CYS A 36 -15.32 -5.74 -2.45
C CYS A 36 -15.94 -4.38 -2.11
N ALA A 37 -16.16 -4.14 -0.81
CA ALA A 37 -16.73 -2.89 -0.34
C ALA A 37 -15.72 -1.74 -0.32
N HIS A 38 -14.43 -2.05 -0.17
CA HIS A 38 -13.37 -1.05 -0.04
C HIS A 38 -12.29 -1.25 -1.10
N PRO A 39 -11.65 -0.17 -1.57
CA PRO A 39 -10.53 -0.28 -2.48
C PRO A 39 -9.31 -0.88 -1.78
N GLU A 40 -8.49 -1.56 -2.56
CA GLU A 40 -7.22 -2.14 -2.13
C GLU A 40 -6.06 -1.43 -2.81
N LEU A 41 -4.94 -1.32 -2.11
CA LEU A 41 -3.70 -0.82 -2.69
C LEU A 41 -3.02 -1.97 -3.44
N MET A 42 -2.80 -1.77 -4.74
CA MET A 42 -2.17 -2.75 -5.62
C MET A 42 -0.92 -2.16 -6.26
N PHE A 43 0.08 -2.99 -6.49
CA PHE A 43 1.34 -2.59 -7.11
C PHE A 43 1.48 -3.24 -8.49
N VAL A 44 2.04 -2.48 -9.43
CA VAL A 44 2.29 -2.99 -10.78
C VAL A 44 3.48 -3.93 -10.77
N THR A 45 3.32 -5.08 -11.38
CA THR A 45 4.39 -6.05 -11.63
C THR A 45 4.29 -6.58 -13.05
N GLU A 46 5.31 -7.30 -13.49
CA GLU A 46 5.27 -7.96 -14.79
C GLU A 46 4.28 -9.13 -14.77
N SER A 47 3.47 -9.25 -15.81
CA SER A 47 2.57 -10.38 -15.95
C SER A 47 3.35 -11.68 -16.18
N GLN A 48 2.94 -12.74 -15.49
CA GLN A 48 3.52 -14.06 -15.69
C GLN A 48 2.76 -14.90 -16.72
N GLU A 49 1.55 -14.51 -17.05
CA GLU A 49 0.67 -15.24 -17.96
C GLU A 49 0.64 -14.62 -19.37
N PHE A 50 0.81 -13.31 -19.48
CA PHE A 50 0.67 -12.58 -20.74
C PHE A 50 1.93 -11.80 -21.06
N GLU A 51 2.49 -12.03 -22.25
CA GLU A 51 3.64 -11.26 -22.73
C GLU A 51 3.25 -9.78 -22.95
N ASP A 52 4.18 -8.91 -22.65
CA ASP A 52 4.04 -7.45 -22.82
C ASP A 52 2.86 -6.84 -22.04
N CYS A 53 2.46 -7.50 -20.97
CA CYS A 53 1.42 -7.02 -20.08
C CYS A 53 1.94 -6.88 -18.65
N CYS A 54 1.29 -6.03 -17.88
CA CYS A 54 1.48 -5.97 -16.44
C CYS A 54 0.42 -6.78 -15.70
N ALA A 55 0.67 -7.00 -14.42
CA ALA A 55 -0.28 -7.50 -13.46
C ALA A 55 -0.32 -6.57 -12.26
N LEU A 56 -1.35 -6.68 -11.45
CA LEU A 56 -1.47 -5.96 -10.19
C LEU A 56 -1.37 -6.95 -9.03
N GLU A 57 -0.58 -6.62 -8.03
CA GLU A 57 -0.43 -7.49 -6.85
C GLU A 57 -0.38 -6.69 -5.54
N ASN A 58 -0.77 -7.32 -4.45
CA ASN A 58 -0.65 -6.74 -3.10
C ASN A 58 -0.09 -7.73 -2.07
N GLY A 59 0.53 -8.80 -2.53
CA GLY A 59 1.04 -9.86 -1.67
C GLY A 59 0.03 -10.96 -1.34
N SER A 60 -1.27 -10.67 -1.43
CA SER A 60 -2.35 -11.64 -1.20
C SER A 60 -3.05 -12.03 -2.50
N ASN A 61 -3.22 -11.08 -3.41
CA ASN A 61 -3.92 -11.26 -4.67
C ASN A 61 -3.06 -10.79 -5.83
N ILE A 62 -3.15 -11.52 -6.93
CA ILE A 62 -2.57 -11.12 -8.22
C ILE A 62 -3.72 -11.03 -9.21
N VAL A 63 -3.80 -9.91 -9.91
CA VAL A 63 -4.83 -9.66 -10.93
C VAL A 63 -4.16 -9.51 -12.28
N GLU A 64 -4.55 -10.38 -13.20
CA GLU A 64 -4.04 -10.42 -14.56
C GLU A 64 -5.04 -9.80 -15.54
N ARG A 65 -4.63 -9.62 -16.77
CA ARG A 65 -5.43 -8.99 -17.84
C ARG A 65 -6.79 -9.64 -18.05
N ASP A 66 -6.88 -10.97 -17.94
CA ASP A 66 -8.11 -11.73 -18.11
C ASP A 66 -9.13 -11.51 -16.98
N GLN A 67 -8.71 -10.87 -15.90
CA GLN A 67 -9.55 -10.51 -14.75
C GLN A 67 -9.89 -9.00 -14.71
N ALA A 68 -9.64 -8.28 -15.79
CA ALA A 68 -9.88 -6.84 -15.86
C ALA A 68 -11.35 -6.45 -15.58
N ASP A 69 -12.30 -7.33 -15.92
CA ASP A 69 -13.72 -7.12 -15.69
C ASP A 69 -14.12 -7.21 -14.22
N GLU A 70 -13.28 -7.73 -13.36
CA GLU A 70 -13.50 -7.75 -11.90
C GLU A 70 -13.23 -6.38 -11.26
N ILE A 71 -12.53 -5.49 -11.96
CA ILE A 71 -12.21 -4.15 -11.49
C ILE A 71 -13.35 -3.19 -11.82
N GLU A 72 -13.95 -2.59 -10.79
CA GLU A 72 -15.01 -1.58 -10.96
C GLU A 72 -14.46 -0.19 -11.22
N ALA A 73 -13.43 0.21 -10.46
CA ALA A 73 -12.80 1.51 -10.58
C ALA A 73 -11.37 1.47 -10.06
N TRP A 74 -10.57 2.42 -10.48
CA TRP A 74 -9.17 2.51 -10.08
C TRP A 74 -8.68 3.96 -10.10
N GLU A 75 -7.58 4.20 -9.36
CA GLU A 75 -6.94 5.51 -9.28
C GLU A 75 -5.43 5.31 -9.11
N PRO A 76 -4.58 5.97 -9.92
CA PRO A 76 -3.14 5.94 -9.69
C PRO A 76 -2.78 6.64 -8.38
N VAL A 77 -1.81 6.11 -7.66
CA VAL A 77 -1.39 6.64 -6.37
C VAL A 77 0.11 6.82 -6.37
N ASP A 78 0.55 8.03 -6.05
CA ASP A 78 1.96 8.36 -5.87
C ASP A 78 2.33 8.20 -4.39
N ALA A 79 3.48 7.58 -4.12
CA ALA A 79 4.00 7.47 -2.77
C ALA A 79 4.17 8.84 -2.11
N CYS A 80 4.54 9.85 -2.89
CA CYS A 80 4.65 11.23 -2.39
C CYS A 80 3.29 11.83 -2.02
N GLU A 81 2.25 11.53 -2.77
CA GLU A 81 0.88 11.98 -2.45
C GLU A 81 0.39 11.36 -1.15
N ILE A 82 0.66 10.08 -0.93
CA ILE A 82 0.32 9.43 0.35
C ILE A 82 1.09 10.09 1.49
N ALA A 83 2.37 10.37 1.29
CA ALA A 83 3.21 10.98 2.32
C ALA A 83 2.83 12.43 2.63
N SER A 84 2.34 13.18 1.65
CA SER A 84 1.97 14.60 1.78
C SER A 84 0.48 14.86 1.97
N GLY A 85 -0.37 13.82 1.86
CA GLY A 85 -1.83 13.93 1.98
C GLY A 85 -2.31 14.09 3.41
N GLU A 86 -3.61 13.99 3.60
CA GLU A 86 -4.23 14.05 4.93
C GLU A 86 -3.71 12.94 5.84
N HIS A 87 -3.44 13.30 7.07
CA HIS A 87 -2.94 12.36 8.07
C HIS A 87 -4.08 11.77 8.89
N TYR A 88 -4.10 10.46 9.00
CA TYR A 88 -5.05 9.72 9.81
C TYR A 88 -4.33 9.01 10.95
N MET A 89 -4.83 9.17 12.16
CA MET A 89 -4.28 8.54 13.36
C MET A 89 -5.34 7.61 13.96
N PRO A 90 -5.45 6.37 13.49
CA PRO A 90 -6.38 5.43 14.11
C PRO A 90 -5.93 5.13 15.54
N ALA A 91 -6.88 4.99 16.44
CA ALA A 91 -6.60 4.56 17.80
C ALA A 91 -6.29 3.05 17.76
N LEU A 92 -5.04 2.69 18.03
CA LEU A 92 -4.57 1.32 18.04
C LEU A 92 -4.19 0.88 19.44
N THR A 93 -4.50 -0.38 19.76
CA THR A 93 -3.97 -1.01 20.94
C THR A 93 -2.50 -1.38 20.72
N ARG A 94 -1.78 -1.60 21.81
CA ARG A 94 -0.38 -2.03 21.74
C ARG A 94 -0.17 -3.32 20.95
N PRO A 95 -0.99 -4.39 21.13
CA PRO A 95 -0.88 -5.57 20.28
C PRO A 95 -1.13 -5.32 18.80
N GLU A 96 -2.09 -4.45 18.46
CA GLU A 96 -2.36 -4.07 17.08
C GLU A 96 -1.16 -3.35 16.44
N LEU A 97 -0.54 -2.44 17.17
CA LEU A 97 0.66 -1.73 16.71
C LEU A 97 1.84 -2.68 16.48
N LEU A 98 2.03 -3.63 17.40
CA LEU A 98 3.07 -4.67 17.26
C LEU A 98 2.82 -5.55 16.03
N LEU A 99 1.57 -5.89 15.78
CA LEU A 99 1.19 -6.68 14.60
C LEU A 99 1.52 -5.93 13.31
N LEU A 100 1.13 -4.66 13.21
CA LEU A 100 1.42 -3.83 12.05
C LEU A 100 2.94 -3.68 11.83
N LYS A 101 3.69 -3.43 12.89
CA LYS A 101 5.15 -3.34 12.84
C LYS A 101 5.76 -4.64 12.30
N THR A 102 5.29 -5.78 12.77
CA THR A 102 5.75 -7.10 12.31
C THR A 102 5.44 -7.32 10.83
N CYS A 103 4.24 -6.94 10.38
CA CYS A 103 3.84 -7.03 8.98
C CYS A 103 4.72 -6.17 8.08
N LEU A 104 5.03 -4.94 8.48
CA LEU A 104 5.92 -4.04 7.73
C LEU A 104 7.33 -4.62 7.62
N LYS A 105 7.84 -5.20 8.71
CA LYS A 105 9.17 -5.81 8.72
C LYS A 105 9.25 -7.00 7.77
N ARG A 106 8.24 -7.85 7.74
CA ARG A 106 8.21 -9.06 6.91
C ARG A 106 7.90 -8.77 5.45
N GLY A 107 7.01 -7.83 5.18
CA GLY A 107 6.52 -7.54 3.83
C GLY A 107 7.25 -6.43 3.09
N GLY A 108 7.99 -5.58 3.80
CA GLY A 108 8.60 -4.38 3.22
C GLY A 108 9.61 -4.64 2.11
N PHE A 109 10.27 -5.80 2.11
CA PHE A 109 11.24 -6.17 1.08
C PHE A 109 10.62 -6.54 -0.27
N ASN A 110 9.33 -6.87 -0.28
CA ASN A 110 8.60 -7.24 -1.49
C ASN A 110 7.97 -6.04 -2.19
N LEU A 111 8.06 -4.86 -1.60
CA LEU A 111 7.53 -3.64 -2.19
C LEU A 111 8.48 -3.07 -3.25
N PRO A 112 7.95 -2.36 -4.27
CA PRO A 112 8.77 -1.56 -5.16
C PRO A 112 9.66 -0.58 -4.39
N LEU A 113 10.79 -0.20 -5.00
CA LEU A 113 11.84 0.57 -4.32
C LEU A 113 11.33 1.86 -3.67
N GLU A 114 10.45 2.58 -4.35
CA GLU A 114 9.84 3.83 -3.88
C GLU A 114 9.06 3.64 -2.58
N TRP A 115 8.32 2.54 -2.50
CA TRP A 115 7.47 2.21 -1.36
C TRP A 115 8.23 1.61 -0.19
N ARG A 116 9.41 1.03 -0.46
CA ARG A 116 10.30 0.53 0.61
C ARG A 116 10.76 1.64 1.54
N GLY A 117 11.05 2.81 1.00
CA GLY A 117 11.42 3.99 1.80
C GLY A 117 10.29 4.40 2.75
N MET A 118 9.06 4.45 2.26
CA MET A 118 7.88 4.75 3.08
C MET A 118 7.66 3.69 4.15
N ALA A 119 7.78 2.40 3.80
CA ALA A 119 7.63 1.30 4.76
C ALA A 119 8.66 1.40 5.90
N LYS A 120 9.90 1.76 5.59
CA LYS A 120 10.95 1.99 6.60
C LYS A 120 10.60 3.16 7.52
N GLN A 121 10.08 4.24 6.98
CA GLN A 121 9.67 5.40 7.78
C GLN A 121 8.50 5.08 8.70
N LEU A 122 7.51 4.34 8.22
CA LEU A 122 6.38 3.88 9.03
C LEU A 122 6.85 2.95 10.15
N PHE A 123 7.72 2.01 9.83
CA PHE A 123 8.29 1.10 10.83
C PHE A 123 9.02 1.88 11.93
N ALA A 124 9.83 2.87 11.57
CA ALA A 124 10.56 3.70 12.52
C ALA A 124 9.61 4.51 13.42
N ARG A 125 8.49 5.01 12.88
CA ARG A 125 7.47 5.71 13.66
C ARG A 125 6.81 4.79 14.68
N PHE A 126 6.38 3.60 14.26
CA PHE A 126 5.78 2.62 15.16
C PHE A 126 6.75 2.16 16.25
N ASP A 127 8.02 1.95 15.89
CA ASP A 127 9.07 1.57 16.84
C ASP A 127 9.28 2.66 17.90
N ARG A 128 9.32 3.90 17.48
CA ARG A 128 9.47 5.07 18.35
C ARG A 128 8.31 5.21 19.34
N ASP A 129 7.07 5.04 18.84
CA ASP A 129 5.87 5.14 19.66
C ASP A 129 5.82 4.02 20.72
N LEU A 130 6.18 2.80 20.33
CA LEU A 130 6.28 1.66 21.27
C LEU A 130 7.37 1.85 22.30
N GLN A 131 8.52 2.37 21.89
CA GLN A 131 9.62 2.63 22.82
C GLN A 131 9.29 3.76 23.80
N GLY A 132 8.59 4.77 23.33
CA GLY A 132 8.10 5.84 24.20
C GLY A 132 7.20 5.30 25.32
N GLU A 133 6.27 4.41 25.01
CA GLU A 133 5.42 3.75 26.01
C GLU A 133 6.22 2.93 27.01
N ILE A 134 7.18 2.15 26.54
CA ILE A 134 8.04 1.33 27.39
C ILE A 134 8.86 2.22 28.33
N GLN A 135 9.39 3.31 27.82
CA GLN A 135 10.16 4.27 28.62
C GLN A 135 9.31 4.93 29.70
N LEU A 136 8.12 5.37 29.38
CA LEU A 136 7.17 5.94 30.35
C LEU A 136 6.84 4.96 31.47
N ALA A 137 6.58 3.70 31.14
CA ALA A 137 6.31 2.66 32.15
C ALA A 137 7.52 2.42 33.05
N THR A 138 8.73 2.47 32.51
CA THR A 138 9.97 2.32 33.29
C THR A 138 10.18 3.50 34.21
N ASP A 139 9.95 4.72 33.74
CA ASP A 139 10.08 5.94 34.54
C ASP A 139 9.05 5.96 35.69
N ALA A 140 7.81 5.55 35.44
CA ALA A 140 6.78 5.41 36.45
C ALA A 140 7.17 4.41 37.54
N ARG A 141 7.85 3.32 37.19
CA ARG A 141 8.38 2.33 38.17
C ARG A 141 9.53 2.88 38.99
N LYS A 142 10.37 3.72 38.40
CA LYS A 142 11.51 4.34 39.11
C LYS A 142 11.08 5.40 40.10
N SER A 143 9.94 6.05 39.89
CA SER A 143 9.42 7.08 40.80
C SER A 143 8.67 6.51 42.00
N ASN A 144 8.48 5.22 42.07
CA ASN A 144 7.93 4.52 43.22
C ASN A 144 9.04 3.80 44.00
#